data_f9dfc48ec0aa15d7964625f443fc5190
#
_entry.id   f9dfc48ec0aa15d7964625f443fc5190
#
_cell.length_a   1.000
_cell.length_b   1.000
_cell.length_c   1.000
_cell.angle_alpha   90.00
_cell.angle_beta   90.00
_cell.angle_gamma   90.00
#
_symmetry.space_group_name_H-M   'P 1'
#
loop_
_entity.id
_entity.type
_entity.pdbx_description
1 polymer ?
#
loop_
_entity_poly.entity_id
_entity_poly.type
_entity_poly.pdbx_seq_one_letter_code
_entity_poly.pdbx_strand_id
1 'polypeptide(L)'
;MIKTGIIGADTLPAAELLRILVNHPEVDITLLYAPELTGRQVSSVHHGFIGEDIINFSNMADPSALDVIFITDDSEYGRNLIDNRQKFPETRIIDLSPGRFQNWSSLDMEYGLSELNRKSLVRGAKYAIIPTEVASLSLIGFSPLAHYLLLGGDLTIEVAAPADLVDTIDTVALGDEIERQLRNLQTSFTGKVRIKIEPNKSQRVMRIRGLIGCNLSLEEISKIYENIYDDHNFTFMSYSPVEGREVEGTQKCIISYRKPDASTLEIEVIGDCRLRGGAGDAVHVLNLLFSLHEKTGLYLKPSRYGHTRESTSRSLSWFA
;
A
#
# COMPACT_ATOMS: atom_id res chain seq x y z
N MET A 1 -17.64 9.72 -15.85
CA MET A 1 -17.25 8.77 -14.75
C MET A 1 -16.36 7.69 -15.35
N ILE A 2 -15.37 7.24 -14.64
CA ILE A 2 -14.39 6.24 -15.04
C ILE A 2 -15.05 4.86 -14.92
N LYS A 3 -15.24 4.17 -16.04
CA LYS A 3 -15.81 2.81 -16.06
C LYS A 3 -14.79 1.83 -15.51
N THR A 4 -15.14 1.24 -14.38
CA THR A 4 -14.21 0.46 -13.56
C THR A 4 -14.65 -0.99 -13.47
N GLY A 5 -13.69 -1.90 -13.68
CA GLY A 5 -13.85 -3.35 -13.47
C GLY A 5 -12.96 -3.86 -12.35
N ILE A 6 -13.43 -4.88 -11.63
CA ILE A 6 -12.64 -5.61 -10.63
C ILE A 6 -12.65 -7.10 -11.01
N ILE A 7 -11.46 -7.66 -11.22
CA ILE A 7 -11.24 -9.09 -11.44
C ILE A 7 -10.85 -9.72 -10.10
N GLY A 8 -11.47 -10.87 -9.75
CA GLY A 8 -11.39 -11.45 -8.41
C GLY A 8 -12.27 -10.70 -7.42
N ALA A 9 -13.44 -10.26 -7.86
CA ALA A 9 -14.32 -9.36 -7.11
C ALA A 9 -14.87 -9.94 -5.80
N ASP A 10 -14.65 -11.21 -5.53
CA ASP A 10 -15.02 -11.95 -4.30
C ASP A 10 -13.89 -11.97 -3.25
N THR A 11 -12.72 -11.40 -3.54
CA THR A 11 -11.58 -11.39 -2.63
C THR A 11 -11.68 -10.28 -1.56
N LEU A 12 -10.90 -10.40 -0.48
CA LEU A 12 -10.83 -9.36 0.55
C LEU A 12 -10.26 -8.02 0.02
N PRO A 13 -9.20 -7.99 -0.81
CA PRO A 13 -8.77 -6.76 -1.47
C PRO A 13 -9.86 -6.11 -2.31
N ALA A 14 -10.69 -6.90 -3.02
CA ALA A 14 -11.84 -6.39 -3.76
C ALA A 14 -12.90 -5.75 -2.85
N ALA A 15 -13.18 -6.36 -1.70
CA ALA A 15 -14.09 -5.77 -0.71
C ALA A 15 -13.60 -4.41 -0.21
N GLU A 16 -12.30 -4.28 0.04
CA GLU A 16 -11.70 -2.99 0.46
C GLU A 16 -11.71 -1.95 -0.68
N LEU A 17 -11.47 -2.38 -1.93
CA LEU A 17 -11.65 -1.50 -3.10
C LEU A 17 -13.09 -1.01 -3.23
N LEU A 18 -14.06 -1.92 -3.17
CA LEU A 18 -15.48 -1.59 -3.23
C LEU A 18 -15.88 -0.58 -2.15
N ARG A 19 -15.39 -0.77 -0.92
CA ARG A 19 -15.67 0.14 0.21
C ARG A 19 -15.26 1.60 -0.09
N ILE A 20 -14.24 1.80 -0.91
CA ILE A 20 -13.77 3.13 -1.31
C ILE A 20 -14.48 3.58 -2.58
N LEU A 21 -14.58 2.70 -3.59
CA LEU A 21 -15.03 3.05 -4.93
C LEU A 21 -16.53 3.34 -5.00
N VAL A 22 -17.37 2.73 -4.17
CA VAL A 22 -18.83 3.01 -4.14
C VAL A 22 -19.13 4.47 -3.77
N ASN A 23 -18.23 5.14 -3.07
CA ASN A 23 -18.35 6.54 -2.70
C ASN A 23 -17.39 7.46 -3.48
N HIS A 24 -16.73 6.94 -4.51
CA HIS A 24 -15.78 7.73 -5.29
C HIS A 24 -16.51 8.52 -6.38
N PRO A 25 -16.44 9.88 -6.38
CA PRO A 25 -17.30 10.70 -7.22
C PRO A 25 -17.05 10.55 -8.73
N GLU A 26 -15.87 10.08 -9.13
CA GLU A 26 -15.47 9.96 -10.54
C GLU A 26 -15.53 8.52 -11.06
N VAL A 27 -15.87 7.53 -10.23
CA VAL A 27 -15.87 6.11 -10.58
C VAL A 27 -17.29 5.62 -10.82
N ASP A 28 -17.44 4.78 -11.85
CA ASP A 28 -18.62 3.99 -12.13
C ASP A 28 -18.23 2.50 -12.16
N ILE A 29 -18.68 1.72 -11.18
CA ILE A 29 -18.38 0.29 -11.09
C ILE A 29 -19.28 -0.45 -12.07
N THR A 30 -18.71 -0.88 -13.20
CA THR A 30 -19.46 -1.49 -14.29
C THR A 30 -19.22 -2.98 -14.45
N LEU A 31 -18.19 -3.53 -13.78
CA LEU A 31 -17.87 -4.96 -13.82
C LEU A 31 -17.34 -5.47 -12.48
N LEU A 32 -17.95 -6.53 -11.97
CA LEU A 32 -17.45 -7.34 -10.84
C LEU A 32 -17.26 -8.78 -11.32
N TYR A 33 -16.05 -9.13 -11.74
CA TYR A 33 -15.77 -10.43 -12.31
C TYR A 33 -15.44 -11.45 -11.19
N ALA A 34 -16.35 -12.40 -11.01
CA ALA A 34 -16.22 -13.58 -10.14
C ALA A 34 -17.11 -14.69 -10.72
N PRO A 35 -16.59 -15.51 -11.66
CA PRO A 35 -17.39 -16.42 -12.50
C PRO A 35 -18.20 -17.43 -11.69
N GLU A 36 -17.65 -17.96 -10.60
CA GLU A 36 -18.35 -18.92 -9.72
C GLU A 36 -19.56 -18.33 -8.98
N LEU A 37 -19.67 -17.00 -8.94
CA LEU A 37 -20.71 -16.26 -8.23
C LEU A 37 -21.65 -15.51 -9.17
N THR A 38 -21.60 -15.79 -10.45
CA THR A 38 -22.37 -15.08 -11.49
C THR A 38 -23.84 -14.92 -11.12
N GLY A 39 -24.34 -13.68 -11.21
CA GLY A 39 -25.72 -13.31 -10.90
C GLY A 39 -26.01 -13.14 -9.39
N ARG A 40 -25.08 -13.45 -8.50
CA ARG A 40 -25.25 -13.23 -7.05
C ARG A 40 -24.96 -11.78 -6.70
N GLN A 41 -25.63 -11.29 -5.67
CA GLN A 41 -25.37 -9.96 -5.10
C GLN A 41 -24.02 -9.92 -4.38
N VAL A 42 -23.37 -8.77 -4.39
CA VAL A 42 -22.11 -8.50 -3.67
C VAL A 42 -22.24 -8.82 -2.17
N SER A 43 -23.36 -8.44 -1.57
CA SER A 43 -23.67 -8.70 -0.15
C SER A 43 -23.74 -10.17 0.22
N SER A 44 -23.87 -11.10 -0.75
CA SER A 44 -23.85 -12.55 -0.48
C SER A 44 -22.47 -13.08 -0.11
N VAL A 45 -21.42 -12.32 -0.37
CA VAL A 45 -20.02 -12.62 -0.04
C VAL A 45 -19.46 -11.55 0.89
N HIS A 46 -19.61 -10.30 0.53
CA HIS A 46 -19.14 -9.15 1.30
C HIS A 46 -20.28 -8.57 2.13
N HIS A 47 -20.54 -9.15 3.28
CA HIS A 47 -21.68 -8.84 4.14
C HIS A 47 -21.75 -7.37 4.60
N GLY A 48 -20.63 -6.64 4.55
CA GLY A 48 -20.60 -5.20 4.82
C GLY A 48 -21.42 -4.35 3.83
N PHE A 49 -21.83 -4.94 2.70
CA PHE A 49 -22.65 -4.27 1.67
C PHE A 49 -24.13 -4.69 1.70
N ILE A 50 -24.61 -5.27 2.80
CA ILE A 50 -26.04 -5.55 2.97
C ILE A 50 -26.81 -4.23 2.96
N GLY A 51 -27.76 -4.11 2.01
CA GLY A 51 -28.58 -2.90 1.82
C GLY A 51 -28.02 -1.92 0.79
N GLU A 52 -26.84 -2.17 0.25
CA GLU A 52 -26.26 -1.37 -0.85
C GLU A 52 -26.72 -1.91 -2.21
N ASP A 53 -27.06 -0.99 -3.12
CA ASP A 53 -27.45 -1.32 -4.49
C ASP A 53 -26.19 -1.29 -5.39
N ILE A 54 -25.47 -2.42 -5.40
CA ILE A 54 -24.27 -2.62 -6.22
C ILE A 54 -24.58 -3.70 -7.27
N ILE A 55 -23.96 -3.58 -8.46
CA ILE A 55 -24.12 -4.57 -9.53
C ILE A 55 -23.76 -5.98 -9.06
N ASN A 56 -24.39 -6.98 -9.66
CA ASN A 56 -24.12 -8.39 -9.35
C ASN A 56 -22.79 -8.86 -9.91
N PHE A 57 -22.25 -9.97 -9.36
CA PHE A 57 -21.09 -10.65 -9.94
C PHE A 57 -21.38 -11.17 -11.34
N SER A 58 -20.36 -11.20 -12.19
CA SER A 58 -20.43 -11.60 -13.61
C SER A 58 -19.30 -12.55 -13.95
N ASN A 59 -19.53 -13.39 -14.97
CA ASN A 59 -18.51 -14.22 -15.65
C ASN A 59 -18.13 -13.66 -17.04
N MET A 60 -18.70 -12.53 -17.42
CA MET A 60 -18.41 -11.89 -18.72
C MET A 60 -17.70 -10.57 -18.45
N ALA A 61 -16.57 -10.40 -19.12
CA ALA A 61 -15.79 -9.17 -19.07
C ALA A 61 -15.35 -8.80 -20.50
N ASP A 62 -15.61 -7.54 -20.87
CA ASP A 62 -15.00 -6.93 -22.04
C ASP A 62 -14.04 -5.84 -21.58
N PRO A 63 -12.73 -6.14 -21.53
CA PRO A 63 -11.73 -5.17 -21.07
C PRO A 63 -11.73 -3.87 -21.88
N SER A 64 -12.06 -3.93 -23.16
CA SER A 64 -12.06 -2.74 -24.05
C SER A 64 -13.22 -1.78 -23.77
N ALA A 65 -14.24 -2.22 -23.03
CA ALA A 65 -15.35 -1.37 -22.59
C ALA A 65 -15.07 -0.61 -21.28
N LEU A 66 -13.90 -0.85 -20.65
CA LEU A 66 -13.52 -0.31 -19.35
C LEU A 66 -12.39 0.71 -19.47
N ASP A 67 -12.43 1.74 -18.65
CA ASP A 67 -11.34 2.71 -18.55
C ASP A 67 -10.21 2.20 -17.64
N VAL A 68 -10.57 1.42 -16.60
CA VAL A 68 -9.61 0.80 -15.66
C VAL A 68 -10.08 -0.56 -15.17
N ILE A 69 -9.12 -1.46 -14.96
CA ILE A 69 -9.32 -2.77 -14.35
C ILE A 69 -8.39 -2.91 -13.14
N PHE A 70 -8.97 -3.28 -12.00
CA PHE A 70 -8.22 -3.76 -10.84
C PHE A 70 -8.17 -5.29 -10.87
N ILE A 71 -6.99 -5.86 -10.64
CA ILE A 71 -6.80 -7.31 -10.53
C ILE A 71 -6.45 -7.61 -9.09
N THR A 72 -7.28 -8.44 -8.43
CA THR A 72 -7.18 -8.72 -6.99
C THR A 72 -6.95 -10.20 -6.68
N ASP A 73 -6.91 -11.05 -7.70
CA ASP A 73 -6.67 -12.48 -7.57
C ASP A 73 -5.57 -12.98 -8.52
N ASP A 74 -5.12 -14.20 -8.31
CA ASP A 74 -4.16 -14.91 -9.18
C ASP A 74 -4.85 -15.80 -10.21
N SER A 75 -6.08 -15.48 -10.60
CA SER A 75 -6.80 -16.24 -11.62
C SER A 75 -6.05 -16.25 -12.97
N GLU A 76 -6.26 -17.30 -13.74
CA GLU A 76 -5.71 -17.38 -15.10
C GLU A 76 -6.23 -16.21 -15.95
N TYR A 77 -7.47 -15.79 -15.73
CA TYR A 77 -8.05 -14.67 -16.47
C TYR A 77 -7.34 -13.34 -16.14
N GLY A 78 -7.08 -13.05 -14.84
CA GLY A 78 -6.33 -11.86 -14.42
C GLY A 78 -4.92 -11.84 -15.01
N ARG A 79 -4.19 -12.96 -14.92
CA ARG A 79 -2.86 -13.09 -15.52
C ARG A 79 -2.89 -12.89 -17.05
N ASN A 80 -3.85 -13.49 -17.74
CA ASN A 80 -4.01 -13.31 -19.19
C ASN A 80 -4.29 -11.86 -19.58
N LEU A 81 -5.01 -11.09 -18.77
CA LEU A 81 -5.21 -9.65 -18.99
C LEU A 81 -3.88 -8.89 -18.91
N ILE A 82 -3.06 -9.16 -17.89
CA ILE A 82 -1.76 -8.52 -17.72
C ILE A 82 -0.85 -8.85 -18.90
N ASP A 83 -0.75 -10.11 -19.30
CA ASP A 83 0.11 -10.57 -20.40
C ASP A 83 -0.32 -10.00 -21.76
N ASN A 84 -1.61 -9.83 -21.96
CA ASN A 84 -2.21 -9.32 -23.20
C ASN A 84 -2.63 -7.85 -23.12
N ARG A 85 -2.23 -7.10 -22.12
CA ARG A 85 -2.66 -5.70 -21.85
C ARG A 85 -2.51 -4.77 -23.06
N GLN A 86 -1.55 -5.03 -23.93
CA GLN A 86 -1.34 -4.25 -25.16
C GLN A 86 -2.51 -4.38 -26.16
N LYS A 87 -3.35 -5.42 -26.03
CA LYS A 87 -4.56 -5.56 -26.85
C LYS A 87 -5.67 -4.59 -26.43
N PHE A 88 -5.55 -3.98 -25.24
CA PHE A 88 -6.50 -3.04 -24.67
C PHE A 88 -5.81 -1.71 -24.38
N PRO A 89 -5.34 -0.99 -25.41
CA PRO A 89 -4.43 0.15 -25.23
C PRO A 89 -5.06 1.34 -24.50
N GLU A 90 -6.38 1.43 -24.46
CA GLU A 90 -7.09 2.51 -23.76
C GLU A 90 -7.46 2.14 -22.32
N THR A 91 -7.41 0.85 -21.96
CA THR A 91 -7.74 0.37 -20.63
C THR A 91 -6.50 0.39 -19.74
N ARG A 92 -6.59 1.04 -18.59
CA ARG A 92 -5.55 1.01 -17.57
C ARG A 92 -5.70 -0.24 -16.71
N ILE A 93 -4.57 -0.78 -16.23
CA ILE A 93 -4.57 -1.95 -15.34
C ILE A 93 -3.81 -1.60 -14.08
N ILE A 94 -4.42 -1.90 -12.93
CA ILE A 94 -3.83 -1.77 -11.59
C ILE A 94 -3.85 -3.15 -10.94
N ASP A 95 -2.66 -3.71 -10.72
CA ASP A 95 -2.50 -5.07 -10.22
C ASP A 95 -2.23 -5.07 -8.72
N LEU A 96 -3.14 -5.72 -7.96
CA LEU A 96 -3.04 -6.00 -6.53
C LEU A 96 -3.05 -7.51 -6.24
N SER A 97 -2.93 -8.35 -7.27
CA SER A 97 -2.98 -9.81 -7.09
C SER A 97 -1.88 -10.29 -6.14
N PRO A 98 -2.07 -11.37 -5.38
CA PRO A 98 -1.06 -11.88 -4.45
C PRO A 98 0.27 -12.22 -5.15
N GLY A 99 0.21 -12.84 -6.33
CA GLY A 99 1.38 -13.26 -7.11
C GLY A 99 2.02 -12.20 -8.00
N ARG A 100 1.61 -10.94 -7.91
CA ARG A 100 2.00 -9.85 -8.83
C ARG A 100 3.50 -9.64 -9.04
N PHE A 101 4.32 -9.99 -8.06
CA PHE A 101 5.78 -9.79 -8.14
C PHE A 101 6.55 -10.97 -8.73
N GLN A 102 5.91 -12.10 -9.05
CA GLN A 102 6.61 -13.29 -9.58
C GLN A 102 7.37 -13.02 -10.88
N ASN A 103 6.84 -12.18 -11.77
CA ASN A 103 7.46 -11.85 -13.07
C ASN A 103 7.43 -10.34 -13.40
N TRP A 104 7.19 -9.46 -12.42
CA TRP A 104 6.93 -8.05 -12.67
C TRP A 104 8.07 -7.29 -13.35
N SER A 105 9.32 -7.72 -13.15
CA SER A 105 10.50 -7.07 -13.76
C SER A 105 10.55 -7.20 -15.29
N SER A 106 9.80 -8.14 -15.87
CA SER A 106 9.65 -8.30 -17.31
C SER A 106 8.43 -7.56 -17.86
N LEU A 107 7.58 -7.00 -16.98
CA LEU A 107 6.37 -6.28 -17.35
C LEU A 107 6.66 -4.78 -17.38
N ASP A 108 6.16 -4.10 -18.42
CA ASP A 108 6.18 -2.65 -18.50
C ASP A 108 5.03 -2.08 -17.64
N MET A 109 5.23 -2.15 -16.32
CA MET A 109 4.27 -1.69 -15.30
C MET A 109 4.99 -0.82 -14.28
N GLU A 110 4.42 0.35 -13.98
CA GLU A 110 4.96 1.25 -12.98
C GLU A 110 4.75 0.71 -11.56
N TYR A 111 5.75 0.89 -10.71
CA TYR A 111 5.61 0.55 -9.30
C TYR A 111 4.70 1.58 -8.61
N GLY A 112 3.53 1.14 -8.18
CA GLY A 112 2.40 1.95 -7.75
C GLY A 112 2.52 2.48 -6.31
N LEU A 113 3.66 3.08 -5.96
CA LEU A 113 3.87 3.80 -4.71
C LEU A 113 4.14 5.27 -5.03
N SER A 114 3.18 6.14 -4.72
CA SER A 114 3.27 7.57 -5.06
C SER A 114 4.46 8.25 -4.40
N GLU A 115 4.86 7.82 -3.21
CA GLU A 115 6.01 8.32 -2.48
C GLU A 115 7.34 8.11 -3.22
N LEU A 116 7.39 7.15 -4.15
CA LEU A 116 8.56 6.87 -5.00
C LEU A 116 8.35 7.31 -6.45
N ASN A 117 7.17 7.05 -7.02
CA ASN A 117 6.96 7.09 -8.48
C ASN A 117 5.83 8.03 -8.91
N ARG A 118 5.43 9.00 -8.09
CA ARG A 118 4.33 9.95 -8.38
C ARG A 118 4.47 10.58 -9.78
N LYS A 119 5.67 11.02 -10.13
CA LYS A 119 5.95 11.69 -11.40
C LYS A 119 5.73 10.77 -12.60
N SER A 120 6.13 9.53 -12.51
CA SER A 120 5.95 8.50 -13.54
C SER A 120 4.47 8.15 -13.70
N LEU A 121 3.78 7.92 -12.57
CA LEU A 121 2.35 7.63 -12.55
C LEU A 121 1.51 8.74 -13.21
N VAL A 122 1.81 10.01 -12.93
CA VAL A 122 1.07 11.15 -13.52
C VAL A 122 1.40 11.38 -15.00
N ARG A 123 2.62 11.04 -15.46
CA ARG A 123 3.11 11.37 -16.81
C ARG A 123 2.62 10.44 -17.94
N GLY A 124 1.72 9.53 -17.66
CA GLY A 124 1.12 8.69 -18.69
C GLY A 124 1.36 7.20 -18.52
N ALA A 125 1.69 6.74 -17.33
CA ALA A 125 1.62 5.32 -17.02
C ALA A 125 0.20 4.79 -17.30
N LYS A 126 0.14 3.62 -17.92
CA LYS A 126 -1.15 2.92 -18.18
C LYS A 126 -1.33 1.72 -17.26
N TYR A 127 -0.23 1.17 -16.80
CA TYR A 127 -0.21 -0.06 -16.03
C TYR A 127 0.59 0.16 -14.75
N ALA A 128 0.04 -0.25 -13.63
CA ALA A 128 0.68 -0.12 -12.33
C ALA A 128 0.56 -1.40 -11.52
N ILE A 129 1.61 -1.71 -10.77
CA ILE A 129 1.68 -2.80 -9.81
C ILE A 129 1.76 -2.23 -8.41
N ILE A 130 0.80 -2.57 -7.54
CA ILE A 130 0.77 -2.05 -6.18
C ILE A 130 1.80 -2.80 -5.32
N PRO A 131 2.63 -2.11 -4.51
CA PRO A 131 3.55 -2.78 -3.60
C PRO A 131 2.83 -3.73 -2.64
N THR A 132 3.55 -4.71 -2.09
CA THR A 132 3.03 -5.47 -0.95
C THR A 132 2.88 -4.57 0.28
N GLU A 133 2.08 -4.98 1.24
CA GLU A 133 1.76 -4.17 2.42
C GLU A 133 3.01 -3.79 3.23
N VAL A 134 3.87 -4.79 3.45
CA VAL A 134 5.14 -4.58 4.17
C VAL A 134 6.10 -3.73 3.34
N ALA A 135 6.18 -3.93 2.02
CA ALA A 135 7.06 -3.15 1.16
C ALA A 135 6.60 -1.69 1.08
N SER A 136 5.27 -1.42 0.97
CA SER A 136 4.74 -0.05 0.98
C SER A 136 5.22 0.71 2.21
N LEU A 137 4.95 0.18 3.41
CA LEU A 137 5.34 0.84 4.66
C LEU A 137 6.87 0.93 4.84
N SER A 138 7.61 -0.13 4.46
CA SER A 138 9.08 -0.15 4.56
C SER A 138 9.72 0.90 3.66
N LEU A 139 9.27 0.97 2.41
CA LEU A 139 9.80 1.94 1.46
C LEU A 139 9.48 3.37 1.87
N ILE A 140 8.29 3.63 2.40
CA ILE A 140 7.95 4.95 2.96
C ILE A 140 8.89 5.30 4.13
N GLY A 141 9.24 4.32 4.97
CA GLY A 141 10.19 4.55 6.07
C GLY A 141 11.63 4.78 5.64
N PHE A 142 12.13 3.99 4.67
CA PHE A 142 13.58 3.94 4.39
C PHE A 142 14.00 4.64 3.09
N SER A 143 13.08 4.96 2.17
CA SER A 143 13.43 5.64 0.91
C SER A 143 14.03 7.04 1.10
N PRO A 144 13.61 7.88 2.08
CA PRO A 144 14.29 9.16 2.32
C PRO A 144 15.77 8.98 2.65
N LEU A 145 16.11 7.97 3.43
CA LEU A 145 17.49 7.67 3.79
C LEU A 145 18.30 7.17 2.60
N ALA A 146 17.70 6.33 1.74
CA ALA A 146 18.32 5.89 0.49
C ALA A 146 18.53 7.07 -0.46
N HIS A 147 17.56 7.97 -0.58
CA HIS A 147 17.68 9.17 -1.43
C HIS A 147 18.85 10.07 -1.02
N TYR A 148 19.11 10.16 0.28
CA TYR A 148 20.25 10.90 0.83
C TYR A 148 21.52 10.05 1.02
N LEU A 149 21.57 8.84 0.45
CA LEU A 149 22.73 7.92 0.45
C LEU A 149 23.17 7.50 1.86
N LEU A 150 22.23 7.37 2.77
CA LEU A 150 22.51 7.08 4.20
C LEU A 150 22.36 5.59 4.56
N LEU A 151 21.92 4.74 3.64
CA LEU A 151 21.85 3.31 3.90
C LEU A 151 23.24 2.67 3.74
N GLY A 152 23.73 2.02 4.81
CA GLY A 152 24.99 1.31 4.82
C GLY A 152 24.84 -0.06 5.51
N GLY A 153 25.25 -1.14 4.84
CA GLY A 153 25.17 -2.49 5.37
C GLY A 153 23.77 -3.09 5.31
N ASP A 154 23.61 -4.24 5.99
CA ASP A 154 22.34 -4.97 6.02
C ASP A 154 21.27 -4.22 6.82
N LEU A 155 20.02 -4.29 6.33
CA LEU A 155 18.85 -3.71 6.98
C LEU A 155 17.94 -4.84 7.48
N THR A 156 17.72 -4.90 8.79
CA THR A 156 16.71 -5.78 9.38
C THR A 156 15.45 -4.96 9.66
N ILE A 157 14.33 -5.42 9.11
CA ILE A 157 13.01 -4.81 9.31
C ILE A 157 12.18 -5.78 10.16
N GLU A 158 11.76 -5.30 11.31
CA GLU A 158 10.84 -5.99 12.21
C GLU A 158 9.42 -5.53 11.91
N VAL A 159 8.52 -6.48 11.71
CA VAL A 159 7.14 -6.24 11.27
C VAL A 159 6.18 -6.85 12.29
N ALA A 160 5.35 -6.03 12.88
CA ALA A 160 4.19 -6.48 13.65
C ALA A 160 2.95 -6.38 12.74
N ALA A 161 2.44 -7.52 12.28
CA ALA A 161 1.37 -7.64 11.28
C ALA A 161 0.12 -8.32 11.85
N PRO A 162 -1.07 -8.10 11.23
CA PRO A 162 -2.24 -8.94 11.49
C PRO A 162 -1.94 -10.42 11.34
N ALA A 163 -2.46 -11.26 12.24
CA ALA A 163 -2.12 -12.68 12.31
C ALA A 163 -2.45 -13.44 11.02
N ASP A 164 -3.50 -13.06 10.31
CA ASP A 164 -3.92 -13.65 9.04
C ASP A 164 -2.97 -13.38 7.88
N LEU A 165 -2.07 -12.38 8.00
CA LEU A 165 -1.05 -12.08 7.00
C LEU A 165 0.29 -12.77 7.28
N VAL A 166 0.60 -13.08 8.55
CA VAL A 166 1.94 -13.57 8.94
C VAL A 166 2.33 -14.84 8.17
N ASP A 167 1.40 -15.79 8.05
CA ASP A 167 1.66 -17.07 7.37
C ASP A 167 1.63 -16.99 5.83
N THR A 168 1.16 -15.88 5.27
CA THR A 168 1.03 -15.70 3.81
C THR A 168 2.22 -14.96 3.19
N ILE A 169 3.08 -14.35 4.00
CA ILE A 169 4.18 -13.51 3.51
C ILE A 169 5.45 -14.33 3.24
N ASP A 170 5.89 -14.32 1.98
CA ASP A 170 7.23 -14.78 1.62
C ASP A 170 8.26 -13.69 1.95
N THR A 171 8.96 -13.88 3.07
CA THR A 171 9.93 -12.90 3.58
C THR A 171 11.15 -12.71 2.68
N VAL A 172 11.48 -13.71 1.84
CA VAL A 172 12.60 -13.62 0.89
C VAL A 172 12.21 -12.77 -0.30
N ALA A 173 11.08 -13.10 -0.95
CA ALA A 173 10.56 -12.32 -2.07
C ALA A 173 10.29 -10.86 -1.68
N LEU A 174 9.77 -10.65 -0.47
CA LEU A 174 9.55 -9.31 0.09
C LEU A 174 10.85 -8.54 0.32
N GLY A 175 11.89 -9.21 0.86
CA GLY A 175 13.22 -8.61 1.00
C GLY A 175 13.79 -8.18 -0.34
N ASP A 176 13.66 -9.01 -1.37
CA ASP A 176 14.11 -8.72 -2.73
C ASP A 176 13.32 -7.56 -3.38
N GLU A 177 12.01 -7.45 -3.12
CA GLU A 177 11.18 -6.32 -3.56
C GLU A 177 11.71 -5.01 -2.98
N ILE A 178 11.90 -4.95 -1.65
CA ILE A 178 12.38 -3.74 -0.96
C ILE A 178 13.80 -3.40 -1.37
N GLU A 179 14.73 -4.38 -1.40
CA GLU A 179 16.11 -4.16 -1.83
C GLU A 179 16.19 -3.52 -3.20
N ARG A 180 15.39 -4.00 -4.16
CA ARG A 180 15.38 -3.50 -5.52
C ARG A 180 15.00 -2.02 -5.56
N GLN A 181 13.95 -1.63 -4.85
CA GLN A 181 13.50 -0.24 -4.81
C GLN A 181 14.53 0.67 -4.12
N LEU A 182 15.10 0.22 -3.00
CA LEU A 182 16.15 0.98 -2.31
C LEU A 182 17.40 1.15 -3.17
N ARG A 183 17.81 0.12 -3.93
CA ARG A 183 18.95 0.19 -4.86
C ARG A 183 18.68 1.10 -6.06
N ASN A 184 17.44 1.21 -6.51
CA ASN A 184 17.08 2.19 -7.55
C ASN A 184 17.31 3.63 -7.07
N LEU A 185 17.12 3.91 -5.77
CA LEU A 185 17.36 5.23 -5.16
C LEU A 185 18.84 5.42 -4.78
N GLN A 186 19.47 4.37 -4.25
CA GLN A 186 20.85 4.38 -3.79
C GLN A 186 21.62 3.20 -4.40
N THR A 187 22.24 3.42 -5.56
CA THR A 187 23.00 2.37 -6.29
C THR A 187 24.18 1.83 -5.49
N SER A 188 24.72 2.61 -4.54
CA SER A 188 25.77 2.19 -3.61
C SER A 188 25.27 1.29 -2.46
N PHE A 189 23.96 1.11 -2.30
CA PHE A 189 23.42 0.22 -1.29
C PHE A 189 23.60 -1.24 -1.70
N THR A 190 24.50 -1.95 -1.03
CA THR A 190 24.82 -3.37 -1.27
C THR A 190 24.30 -4.29 -0.17
N GLY A 191 23.72 -3.73 0.89
CA GLY A 191 23.18 -4.48 2.02
C GLY A 191 22.01 -5.38 1.63
N LYS A 192 21.75 -6.38 2.47
CA LYS A 192 20.59 -7.26 2.37
C LYS A 192 19.46 -6.77 3.26
N VAL A 193 18.24 -6.83 2.78
CA VAL A 193 17.04 -6.58 3.59
C VAL A 193 16.54 -7.91 4.15
N ARG A 194 16.46 -8.00 5.47
CA ARG A 194 15.94 -9.17 6.18
C ARG A 194 14.68 -8.80 6.93
N ILE A 195 13.63 -9.57 6.72
CA ILE A 195 12.33 -9.36 7.32
C ILE A 195 12.12 -10.34 8.47
N LYS A 196 11.73 -9.81 9.63
CA LYS A 196 11.24 -10.57 10.77
C LYS A 196 9.78 -10.18 11.01
N ILE A 197 8.88 -11.15 11.03
CA ILE A 197 7.46 -10.90 11.17
C ILE A 197 6.96 -11.56 12.45
N GLU A 198 6.15 -10.81 13.19
CA GLU A 198 5.44 -11.27 14.37
C GLU A 198 3.96 -10.86 14.30
N PRO A 199 3.04 -11.72 14.79
CA PRO A 199 1.62 -11.36 14.82
C PRO A 199 1.34 -10.27 15.86
N ASN A 200 0.46 -9.36 15.52
CA ASN A 200 -0.11 -8.40 16.45
C ASN A 200 -1.61 -8.67 16.71
N LYS A 201 -2.24 -7.89 17.58
CA LYS A 201 -3.65 -8.05 17.95
C LYS A 201 -4.61 -7.31 17.00
N SER A 202 -4.11 -6.50 16.10
CA SER A 202 -4.94 -5.77 15.13
C SER A 202 -5.29 -6.67 13.94
N GLN A 203 -6.41 -6.39 13.31
CA GLN A 203 -6.81 -7.04 12.05
C GLN A 203 -6.42 -6.22 10.82
N ARG A 204 -5.95 -4.97 11.02
CA ARG A 204 -5.71 -4.02 9.93
C ARG A 204 -4.41 -3.23 10.07
N VAL A 205 -3.96 -2.99 11.29
CA VAL A 205 -2.80 -2.13 11.53
C VAL A 205 -1.53 -2.95 11.45
N MET A 206 -0.59 -2.46 10.66
CA MET A 206 0.77 -2.97 10.58
C MET A 206 1.73 -1.91 11.09
N ARG A 207 2.75 -2.36 11.80
CA ARG A 207 3.85 -1.55 12.28
C ARG A 207 5.15 -2.17 11.83
N ILE A 208 6.02 -1.36 11.27
CA ILE A 208 7.37 -1.79 10.91
C ILE A 208 8.41 -0.96 11.66
N ARG A 209 9.53 -1.56 11.96
CA ARG A 209 10.65 -0.92 12.63
C ARG A 209 11.96 -1.41 12.04
N GLY A 210 12.92 -0.50 11.88
CA GLY A 210 14.27 -0.86 11.51
C GLY A 210 15.29 0.07 12.13
N LEU A 211 16.49 -0.47 12.33
CA LEU A 211 17.64 0.22 12.90
C LEU A 211 18.70 0.40 11.83
N ILE A 212 19.23 1.59 11.70
CA ILE A 212 20.37 1.88 10.81
C ILE A 212 21.46 2.64 11.54
N GLY A 213 22.71 2.45 11.10
CA GLY A 213 23.82 3.30 11.51
C GLY A 213 23.64 4.71 10.93
N CYS A 214 23.58 5.73 11.79
CA CYS A 214 23.40 7.12 11.36
C CYS A 214 23.96 8.08 12.42
N ASN A 215 24.87 8.96 12.02
CA ASN A 215 25.49 9.95 12.90
C ASN A 215 24.81 11.34 12.83
N LEU A 216 23.83 11.52 11.94
CA LEU A 216 23.08 12.76 11.84
C LEU A 216 22.25 12.99 13.11
N SER A 217 22.05 14.26 13.46
CA SER A 217 21.14 14.66 14.52
C SER A 217 19.68 14.42 14.15
N LEU A 218 18.77 14.38 15.13
CA LEU A 218 17.33 14.27 14.87
C LEU A 218 16.79 15.45 14.05
N GLU A 219 17.38 16.64 14.22
CA GLU A 219 16.99 17.82 13.43
C GLU A 219 17.35 17.66 11.94
N GLU A 220 18.54 17.12 11.64
CA GLU A 220 18.94 16.82 10.26
C GLU A 220 18.07 15.73 9.64
N ILE A 221 17.74 14.70 10.40
CA ILE A 221 16.82 13.63 9.96
C ILE A 221 15.41 14.22 9.71
N SER A 222 14.89 15.09 10.60
CA SER A 222 13.61 15.76 10.41
C SER A 222 13.55 16.49 9.07
N LYS A 223 14.58 17.26 8.76
CA LYS A 223 14.69 18.00 7.48
C LYS A 223 14.69 17.08 6.27
N ILE A 224 15.33 15.91 6.36
CA ILE A 224 15.34 14.91 5.27
C ILE A 224 13.91 14.43 4.99
N TYR A 225 13.17 14.01 6.02
CA TYR A 225 11.81 13.51 5.87
C TYR A 225 10.83 14.61 5.45
N GLU A 226 10.94 15.80 6.02
CA GLU A 226 10.15 16.97 5.64
C GLU A 226 10.36 17.32 4.17
N ASN A 227 11.61 17.38 3.69
CA ASN A 227 11.92 17.69 2.29
C ASN A 227 11.35 16.66 1.30
N ILE A 228 11.20 15.41 1.71
CA ILE A 228 10.68 14.33 0.84
C ILE A 228 9.14 14.30 0.90
N TYR A 229 8.53 14.56 2.07
CA TYR A 229 7.12 14.27 2.31
C TYR A 229 6.23 15.49 2.54
N ASP A 230 6.73 16.73 2.44
CA ASP A 230 5.94 17.95 2.70
C ASP A 230 4.74 18.11 1.75
N ASP A 231 4.85 17.61 0.51
CA ASP A 231 3.78 17.63 -0.50
C ASP A 231 3.01 16.30 -0.64
N HIS A 232 3.33 15.28 0.18
CA HIS A 232 2.66 13.99 0.15
C HIS A 232 1.40 13.97 1.01
N ASN A 233 0.29 13.57 0.40
CA ASN A 233 -1.05 13.72 0.96
C ASN A 233 -1.40 12.76 2.10
N PHE A 234 -0.67 11.65 2.22
CA PHE A 234 -1.02 10.56 3.14
C PHE A 234 0.13 10.11 4.04
N THR A 235 1.32 10.70 3.89
CA THR A 235 2.51 10.37 4.67
C THR A 235 2.83 11.53 5.61
N PHE A 236 2.94 11.22 6.91
CA PHE A 236 3.11 12.22 7.95
C PHE A 236 4.19 11.80 8.93
N MET A 237 4.88 12.78 9.53
CA MET A 237 5.82 12.55 10.62
C MET A 237 5.13 12.78 11.96
N SER A 238 5.53 12.02 12.98
CA SER A 238 5.13 12.22 14.36
C SER A 238 6.33 12.20 15.30
N TYR A 239 6.39 13.18 16.20
CA TYR A 239 7.40 13.26 17.26
C TYR A 239 6.95 12.54 18.55
N SER A 240 5.76 11.95 18.53
CA SER A 240 5.18 11.19 19.62
C SER A 240 4.75 9.82 19.13
N PRO A 241 4.75 8.78 19.98
CA PRO A 241 4.22 7.47 19.63
C PRO A 241 2.77 7.54 19.15
N VAL A 242 2.46 6.82 18.06
CA VAL A 242 1.13 6.75 17.46
C VAL A 242 0.51 5.40 17.73
N GLU A 243 -0.74 5.37 18.18
CA GLU A 243 -1.48 4.13 18.37
C GLU A 243 -2.16 3.69 17.06
N GLY A 244 -2.34 2.36 16.90
CA GLY A 244 -2.95 1.78 15.69
C GLY A 244 -4.32 2.36 15.34
N ARG A 245 -5.15 2.63 16.35
CA ARG A 245 -6.50 3.22 16.17
C ARG A 245 -6.51 4.57 15.44
N GLU A 246 -5.38 5.28 15.38
CA GLU A 246 -5.26 6.60 14.77
C GLU A 246 -5.01 6.54 13.27
N VAL A 247 -4.64 5.36 12.76
CA VAL A 247 -4.43 5.08 11.33
C VAL A 247 -5.44 4.09 10.76
N GLU A 248 -6.06 3.27 11.62
CA GLU A 248 -7.00 2.22 11.22
C GLU A 248 -8.16 2.77 10.38
N GLY A 249 -8.41 2.14 9.24
CA GLY A 249 -9.44 2.54 8.27
C GLY A 249 -9.08 3.75 7.42
N THR A 250 -7.84 4.25 7.50
CA THR A 250 -7.38 5.44 6.74
C THR A 250 -6.20 5.11 5.83
N GLN A 251 -6.01 5.95 4.79
CA GLN A 251 -4.81 5.90 3.93
C GLN A 251 -3.56 6.49 4.60
N LYS A 252 -3.65 6.94 5.84
CA LYS A 252 -2.51 7.57 6.54
C LYS A 252 -1.38 6.56 6.79
N CYS A 253 -0.17 7.01 6.54
CA CYS A 253 1.06 6.40 6.98
C CYS A 253 1.77 7.39 7.91
N ILE A 254 2.15 6.97 9.12
CA ILE A 254 2.80 7.85 10.08
C ILE A 254 4.18 7.29 10.40
N ILE A 255 5.19 8.14 10.22
CA ILE A 255 6.59 7.83 10.47
C ILE A 255 6.99 8.49 11.80
N SER A 256 7.64 7.74 12.65
CA SER A 256 8.35 8.26 13.81
C SER A 256 9.79 7.77 13.81
N TYR A 257 10.68 8.53 14.40
CA TYR A 257 12.10 8.19 14.48
C TYR A 257 12.69 8.66 15.81
N ARG A 258 13.68 7.90 16.26
CA ARG A 258 14.44 8.24 17.47
C ARG A 258 15.88 7.76 17.36
N LYS A 259 16.75 8.31 18.21
CA LYS A 259 18.12 7.84 18.37
C LYS A 259 18.25 7.09 19.69
N PRO A 260 18.30 5.76 19.67
CA PRO A 260 18.61 4.96 20.87
C PRO A 260 19.98 5.30 21.47
N ASP A 261 20.93 5.62 20.57
CA ASP A 261 22.27 6.11 20.91
C ASP A 261 22.79 7.10 19.85
N ALA A 262 23.99 7.63 20.01
CA ALA A 262 24.54 8.67 19.15
C ALA A 262 24.72 8.22 17.68
N SER A 263 24.94 6.92 17.44
CA SER A 263 25.29 6.36 16.14
C SER A 263 24.18 5.55 15.48
N THR A 264 23.05 5.34 16.16
CA THR A 264 21.94 4.52 15.70
C THR A 264 20.69 5.36 15.51
N LEU A 265 20.02 5.21 14.38
CA LEU A 265 18.70 5.76 14.09
C LEU A 265 17.69 4.60 14.02
N GLU A 266 16.62 4.71 14.79
CA GLU A 266 15.45 3.85 14.71
C GLU A 266 14.37 4.56 13.94
N ILE A 267 13.82 3.89 12.93
CA ILE A 267 12.66 4.32 12.16
C ILE A 267 11.51 3.38 12.49
N GLU A 268 10.36 3.96 12.77
CA GLU A 268 9.10 3.23 12.93
C GLU A 268 8.07 3.82 11.97
N VAL A 269 7.31 2.93 11.30
CA VAL A 269 6.22 3.31 10.40
C VAL A 269 4.97 2.53 10.76
N ILE A 270 3.84 3.21 10.81
CA ILE A 270 2.55 2.61 11.12
C ILE A 270 1.51 3.00 10.07
N GLY A 271 0.69 2.03 9.66
CA GLY A 271 -0.40 2.24 8.70
C GLY A 271 -1.42 1.12 8.74
N ASP A 272 -2.52 1.32 8.02
CA ASP A 272 -3.53 0.28 7.77
C ASP A 272 -3.10 -0.54 6.56
N CYS A 273 -2.73 -1.80 6.76
CA CYS A 273 -2.19 -2.67 5.70
C CYS A 273 -3.24 -3.17 4.69
N ARG A 274 -4.54 -2.97 4.94
CA ARG A 274 -5.57 -3.22 3.92
C ARG A 274 -5.67 -2.06 2.93
N LEU A 275 -5.14 -0.91 3.30
CA LEU A 275 -5.11 0.30 2.47
C LEU A 275 -3.70 0.57 1.92
N ARG A 276 -2.67 0.58 2.78
CA ARG A 276 -1.28 0.70 2.36
C ARG A 276 -0.74 -0.63 1.84
N GLY A 277 -0.24 -0.63 0.61
CA GLY A 277 0.08 -1.85 -0.14
C GLY A 277 -1.15 -2.62 -0.60
N GLY A 278 -2.33 -1.99 -0.57
CA GLY A 278 -3.62 -2.57 -0.89
C GLY A 278 -4.56 -1.59 -1.59
N ALA A 279 -5.84 -1.67 -1.22
CA ALA A 279 -6.92 -0.94 -1.90
C ALA A 279 -6.73 0.59 -1.90
N GLY A 280 -6.18 1.16 -0.82
CA GLY A 280 -5.95 2.60 -0.73
C GLY A 280 -4.86 3.09 -1.67
N ASP A 281 -3.73 2.38 -1.76
CA ASP A 281 -2.67 2.70 -2.71
C ASP A 281 -3.16 2.50 -4.16
N ALA A 282 -3.99 1.49 -4.41
CA ALA A 282 -4.59 1.25 -5.72
C ALA A 282 -5.53 2.39 -6.16
N VAL A 283 -6.38 2.89 -5.27
CA VAL A 283 -7.24 4.05 -5.56
C VAL A 283 -6.42 5.34 -5.68
N HIS A 284 -5.35 5.49 -4.90
CA HIS A 284 -4.44 6.61 -5.05
C HIS A 284 -3.76 6.59 -6.45
N VAL A 285 -3.29 5.42 -6.88
CA VAL A 285 -2.74 5.22 -8.23
C VAL A 285 -3.79 5.52 -9.30
N LEU A 286 -5.04 5.03 -9.16
CA LEU A 286 -6.14 5.40 -10.06
C LEU A 286 -6.26 6.91 -10.19
N ASN A 287 -6.28 7.65 -9.08
CA ASN A 287 -6.39 9.11 -9.09
C ASN A 287 -5.25 9.75 -9.88
N LEU A 288 -4.01 9.28 -9.69
CA LEU A 288 -2.84 9.78 -10.43
C LEU A 288 -2.91 9.45 -11.93
N LEU A 289 -3.26 8.21 -12.29
CA LEU A 289 -3.38 7.78 -13.69
C LEU A 289 -4.43 8.57 -14.46
N PHE A 290 -5.51 9.01 -13.81
CA PHE A 290 -6.59 9.79 -14.42
C PHE A 290 -6.47 11.28 -14.14
N SER A 291 -5.34 11.76 -13.59
CA SER A 291 -5.12 13.18 -13.27
C SER A 291 -6.19 13.78 -12.36
N LEU A 292 -6.75 12.97 -11.47
CA LEU A 292 -7.67 13.41 -10.44
C LEU A 292 -6.88 13.97 -9.23
N HIS A 293 -7.57 14.67 -8.34
CA HIS A 293 -6.97 15.05 -7.07
C HIS A 293 -6.69 13.80 -6.23
N GLU A 294 -5.47 13.66 -5.73
CA GLU A 294 -4.98 12.46 -5.05
C GLU A 294 -5.87 11.95 -3.91
N LYS A 295 -6.50 12.86 -3.18
CA LYS A 295 -7.40 12.54 -2.05
C LYS A 295 -8.82 12.13 -2.46
N THR A 296 -9.18 12.18 -3.75
CA THR A 296 -10.53 11.83 -4.20
C THR A 296 -10.87 10.39 -3.76
N GLY A 297 -12.01 10.20 -3.10
CA GLY A 297 -12.42 8.91 -2.53
C GLY A 297 -11.63 8.48 -1.28
N LEU A 298 -10.48 9.11 -0.95
CA LEU A 298 -9.57 8.69 0.11
C LEU A 298 -9.59 9.61 1.36
N TYR A 299 -10.59 10.46 1.51
CA TYR A 299 -10.80 11.30 2.71
C TYR A 299 -11.31 10.49 3.91
N LEU A 300 -10.73 9.31 4.10
CA LEU A 300 -11.11 8.40 5.16
C LEU A 300 -10.65 8.92 6.53
N LYS A 301 -11.49 8.76 7.53
CA LYS A 301 -11.18 9.09 8.92
C LYS A 301 -11.12 7.82 9.77
N PRO A 302 -10.25 7.75 10.78
CA PRO A 302 -10.22 6.60 11.67
C PRO A 302 -11.59 6.43 12.36
N SER A 303 -12.01 5.19 12.52
CA SER A 303 -13.28 4.85 13.19
C SER A 303 -13.24 5.12 14.70
N ARG A 304 -12.04 5.25 15.27
CA ARG A 304 -11.82 5.50 16.70
C ARG A 304 -10.85 6.64 16.88
N TYR A 305 -11.15 7.54 17.82
CA TYR A 305 -10.27 8.64 18.21
C TYR A 305 -9.71 8.38 19.61
N GLY A 306 -8.39 8.48 19.76
CA GLY A 306 -7.75 8.53 21.07
C GLY A 306 -7.84 9.94 21.65
N HIS A 307 -8.28 10.07 22.90
CA HIS A 307 -7.96 11.24 23.69
C HIS A 307 -6.68 10.97 24.48
N THR A 308 -5.56 11.54 24.08
CA THR A 308 -4.40 11.61 24.95
C THR A 308 -4.72 12.60 26.07
N ARG A 309 -5.17 12.09 27.22
CA ARG A 309 -4.90 12.80 28.47
C ARG A 309 -3.41 12.62 28.70
N GLU A 310 -2.68 13.72 28.93
CA GLU A 310 -1.30 13.69 29.40
C GLU A 310 -1.19 12.69 30.54
N SER A 311 -0.70 11.49 30.27
CA SER A 311 -0.35 10.52 31.29
C SER A 311 1.16 10.59 31.45
N THR A 312 1.59 11.30 32.48
CA THR A 312 2.90 11.14 33.10
C THR A 312 3.35 9.69 33.09
N SER A 313 4.53 9.46 32.49
CA SER A 313 5.40 8.30 32.63
C SER A 313 4.75 6.90 32.56
N ARG A 314 4.69 6.32 31.37
CA ARG A 314 4.75 4.87 31.23
C ARG A 314 5.86 4.54 30.23
N SER A 315 6.87 3.81 30.75
CA SER A 315 7.81 3.07 29.92
C SER A 315 7.00 2.12 29.05
N LEU A 316 6.90 2.41 27.75
CA LEU A 316 6.21 1.57 26.80
C LEU A 316 7.11 0.37 26.49
N SER A 317 6.71 -0.81 26.95
CA SER A 317 7.12 -2.06 26.33
C SER A 317 6.40 -2.13 24.98
N TRP A 318 7.18 -2.13 23.90
CA TRP A 318 6.71 -1.97 22.53
C TRP A 318 6.04 -3.23 21.93
N PHE A 319 5.96 -4.31 22.68
CA PHE A 319 5.27 -5.54 22.31
C PHE A 319 4.22 -5.87 23.38
N ALA A 320 3.02 -5.44 23.20
CA ALA A 320 1.84 -5.94 23.90
C ALA A 320 0.60 -5.89 22.96
#